data_85805b0967e3495afe44483e93ffa7af
#
_entry.id   85805b0967e3495afe44483e93ffa7af
#
_cell.length_a   1.000
_cell.length_b   1.000
_cell.length_c   1.000
_cell.angle_alpha   90.00
_cell.angle_beta   90.00
_cell.angle_gamma   90.00
#
_symmetry.space_group_name_H-M   'P 1'
#
loop_
_entity.id
_entity.type
_entity.pdbx_description
1 polymer ?
#
loop_
_entity_poly.entity_id
_entity_poly.type
_entity_poly.pdbx_seq_one_letter_code
_entity_poly.pdbx_strand_id
1 'polypeptide(L)'
;MKTLSLLKAVLTCDMNMFKYSAGKNASTKKKILLPVFLFLIVGYSIGYYAYMIGKPLHEIGLTYVMLSLFIFMVSIITIIEGIYKSQGILFECKDNDLLFSLPIKRSQILFVRIFKLILFQYIYNLMFLLPAFIIYIYFEHPSISFYIISFIMTILIPIIPTVISSILGYLVKLLSSKFKSKKIMQTILSSIIFMGIFFLSFNLNNFIINIASRASSINDMLTRIYYPVGAYTILIDKFDIMVFLKLLLINIIPFILFILLGGKYYFKIIEGSKESIVRKSKNKKEVYKKNGPIKALTIKELKRYFSSPIYMFNTIFGLLLVLVLTILLCIKGNSIIEMLLSNEELNINISIPVIYYVLVLFSCLMTSITSSSVSLEGKTINITKSLPISERDIFKSKIIYPYIIELPFVIISELIFFIIFKVNIIYILLIFSMSISSITLSSVLGLVINLKYPKMNALNDTEVVKQSMSSMVAVFINIGIIIISVIGIFALYDMLNIYLLLGMHVLIIILVTIILYYILMNKGIKEYRSINV
;
A
#
# COMPACT_ATOMS: atom_id res chain seq x y z
N MET A 1 26.73 12.30 20.62
CA MET A 1 26.03 13.58 20.41
C MET A 1 25.58 13.80 18.95
N LYS A 2 26.43 13.68 17.92
CA LYS A 2 26.08 13.94 16.50
C LYS A 2 24.92 13.08 15.93
N THR A 3 24.80 11.80 16.31
CA THR A 3 23.71 10.92 15.86
C THR A 3 22.35 11.32 16.42
N LEU A 4 22.30 11.73 17.68
CA LEU A 4 21.06 12.10 18.37
C LEU A 4 20.53 13.44 17.86
N SER A 5 21.44 14.40 17.57
CA SER A 5 21.08 15.69 16.96
C SER A 5 20.59 15.50 15.52
N LEU A 6 21.22 14.61 14.74
CA LEU A 6 20.77 14.27 13.39
C LEU A 6 19.39 13.60 13.42
N LEU A 7 19.19 12.65 14.32
CA LEU A 7 17.90 11.97 14.49
C LEU A 7 16.80 12.97 14.87
N LYS A 8 17.07 13.85 15.81
CA LYS A 8 16.15 14.93 16.21
C LYS A 8 15.83 15.86 15.02
N ALA A 9 16.83 16.25 14.24
CA ALA A 9 16.64 17.11 13.06
C ALA A 9 15.75 16.43 12.01
N VAL A 10 16.01 15.16 11.68
CA VAL A 10 15.22 14.41 10.71
C VAL A 10 13.78 14.22 11.18
N LEU A 11 13.57 13.85 12.45
CA LEU A 11 12.22 13.67 13.00
C LEU A 11 11.45 14.99 13.12
N THR A 12 12.11 16.08 13.51
CA THR A 12 11.44 17.41 13.57
C THR A 12 11.08 17.92 12.18
N CYS A 13 11.90 17.69 11.16
CA CYS A 13 11.53 17.98 9.76
C CYS A 13 10.28 17.22 9.34
N ASP A 14 10.20 15.93 9.62
CA ASP A 14 9.03 15.11 9.31
C ASP A 14 7.78 15.59 10.08
N MET A 15 7.89 15.86 11.37
CA MET A 15 6.78 16.37 12.19
C MET A 15 6.29 17.75 11.74
N ASN A 16 7.21 18.65 11.36
CA ASN A 16 6.85 19.94 10.81
C ASN A 16 6.18 19.81 9.44
N MET A 17 6.60 18.87 8.60
CA MET A 17 5.92 18.55 7.34
C MET A 17 4.48 18.08 7.57
N PHE A 18 4.20 17.27 8.60
CA PHE A 18 2.83 16.92 8.98
C PHE A 18 2.00 18.16 9.37
N LYS A 19 2.59 19.12 10.07
CA LYS A 19 1.93 20.40 10.42
C LYS A 19 1.63 21.27 9.19
N TYR A 20 2.55 21.35 8.23
CA TYR A 20 2.40 22.15 7.01
C TYR A 20 1.45 21.51 5.98
N SER A 21 1.45 20.17 5.87
CA SER A 21 0.61 19.42 4.93
C SER A 21 -0.89 19.57 5.21
N ALA A 22 -1.23 19.96 6.40
CA ALA A 22 -2.60 20.09 6.86
C ALA A 22 -3.08 21.54 6.82
N GLY A 23 -3.08 22.23 5.68
CA GLY A 23 -3.59 23.58 5.40
C GLY A 23 -3.71 24.56 6.59
N LYS A 24 -3.41 25.84 6.41
CA LYS A 24 -3.40 26.86 7.46
C LYS A 24 -4.71 27.02 8.25
N ASN A 25 -5.87 26.57 7.71
CA ASN A 25 -7.20 26.88 8.22
C ASN A 25 -7.97 25.73 8.88
N ALA A 26 -7.44 24.51 8.99
CA ALA A 26 -8.15 23.43 9.68
C ALA A 26 -7.68 23.32 11.13
N SER A 27 -8.64 23.29 12.09
CA SER A 27 -8.30 23.13 13.51
C SER A 27 -7.49 21.84 13.71
N THR A 28 -6.44 21.89 14.51
CA THR A 28 -5.53 20.78 14.79
C THR A 28 -6.25 19.51 15.25
N LYS A 29 -7.40 19.69 15.94
CA LYS A 29 -8.25 18.58 16.40
C LYS A 29 -8.87 17.76 15.26
N LYS A 30 -9.38 18.41 14.19
CA LYS A 30 -9.96 17.69 13.02
C LYS A 30 -8.93 16.93 12.21
N LYS A 31 -7.66 17.32 12.27
CA LYS A 31 -6.54 16.69 11.54
C LYS A 31 -6.09 15.37 12.15
N ILE A 32 -6.25 15.22 13.47
CA ILE A 32 -5.87 14.02 14.22
C ILE A 32 -7.05 13.04 14.29
N LEU A 33 -8.28 13.54 14.28
CA LEU A 33 -9.50 12.73 14.47
C LEU A 33 -9.63 11.65 13.38
N LEU A 34 -9.42 11.99 12.11
CA LEU A 34 -9.58 11.05 11.00
C LEU A 34 -8.58 9.87 11.07
N PRO A 35 -7.27 10.08 11.19
CA PRO A 35 -6.32 8.96 11.35
C PRO A 35 -6.61 8.09 12.58
N VAL A 36 -7.01 8.69 13.70
CA VAL A 36 -7.38 7.94 14.91
C VAL A 36 -8.64 7.11 14.68
N PHE A 37 -9.68 7.69 14.09
CA PHE A 37 -10.90 6.97 13.77
C PHE A 37 -10.65 5.77 12.86
N LEU A 38 -9.80 5.93 11.86
CA LEU A 38 -9.41 4.87 10.95
C LEU A 38 -8.60 3.77 11.65
N PHE A 39 -7.67 4.16 12.52
CA PHE A 39 -6.93 3.23 13.36
C PHE A 39 -7.87 2.38 14.22
N LEU A 40 -8.93 3.00 14.77
CA LEU A 40 -9.93 2.30 15.57
C LEU A 40 -10.80 1.33 14.74
N ILE A 41 -11.24 1.73 13.54
CA ILE A 41 -12.04 0.85 12.65
C ILE A 41 -11.23 -0.37 12.24
N VAL A 42 -10.00 -0.16 11.76
CA VAL A 42 -9.14 -1.27 11.35
C VAL A 42 -8.73 -2.12 12.56
N GLY A 43 -8.42 -1.49 13.69
CA GLY A 43 -8.15 -2.21 14.95
C GLY A 43 -9.33 -3.05 15.41
N TYR A 44 -10.55 -2.55 15.28
CA TYR A 44 -11.77 -3.32 15.58
C TYR A 44 -11.93 -4.53 14.65
N SER A 45 -11.76 -4.36 13.34
CA SER A 45 -11.85 -5.48 12.39
C SER A 45 -10.78 -6.53 12.66
N ILE A 46 -9.54 -6.14 12.96
CA ILE A 46 -8.46 -7.05 13.34
C ILE A 46 -8.79 -7.77 14.66
N GLY A 47 -9.35 -7.06 15.65
CA GLY A 47 -9.81 -7.63 16.91
C GLY A 47 -10.92 -8.66 16.72
N TYR A 48 -11.85 -8.41 15.80
CA TYR A 48 -12.88 -9.38 15.45
C TYR A 48 -12.29 -10.67 14.87
N TYR A 49 -11.33 -10.56 13.93
CA TYR A 49 -10.63 -11.76 13.43
C TYR A 49 -9.80 -12.46 14.51
N ALA A 50 -9.17 -11.70 15.39
CA ALA A 50 -8.44 -12.29 16.54
C ALA A 50 -9.40 -13.05 17.46
N TYR A 51 -10.61 -12.55 17.70
CA TYR A 51 -11.62 -13.25 18.49
C TYR A 51 -12.09 -14.53 17.81
N MET A 52 -12.39 -14.47 16.49
CA MET A 52 -12.82 -15.63 15.70
C MET A 52 -11.78 -16.76 15.69
N ILE A 53 -10.50 -16.42 15.65
CA ILE A 53 -9.40 -17.41 15.73
C ILE A 53 -9.14 -17.84 17.18
N GLY A 54 -9.21 -16.90 18.12
CA GLY A 54 -8.87 -17.15 19.53
C GLY A 54 -9.87 -18.03 20.24
N LYS A 55 -11.18 -17.90 19.96
CA LYS A 55 -12.24 -18.67 20.62
C LYS A 55 -12.06 -20.20 20.48
N PRO A 56 -11.96 -20.78 19.28
CA PRO A 56 -11.76 -22.23 19.12
C PRO A 56 -10.40 -22.69 19.67
N LEU A 57 -9.37 -21.84 19.63
CA LEU A 57 -8.07 -22.17 20.21
C LEU A 57 -8.09 -22.16 21.74
N HIS A 58 -8.90 -21.30 22.35
CA HIS A 58 -9.09 -21.27 23.79
C HIS A 58 -9.76 -22.55 24.29
N GLU A 59 -10.79 -23.04 23.58
CA GLU A 59 -11.50 -24.28 23.92
C GLU A 59 -10.57 -25.52 23.98
N ILE A 60 -9.45 -25.50 23.23
CA ILE A 60 -8.43 -26.58 23.23
C ILE A 60 -7.16 -26.22 24.04
N GLY A 61 -7.14 -25.07 24.74
CA GLY A 61 -6.00 -24.63 25.56
C GLY A 61 -4.77 -24.18 24.79
N LEU A 62 -4.94 -23.76 23.50
CA LEU A 62 -3.84 -23.38 22.61
C LEU A 62 -3.96 -21.91 22.13
N THR A 63 -4.48 -21.03 22.97
CA THR A 63 -4.72 -19.61 22.63
C THR A 63 -3.44 -18.85 22.22
N TYR A 64 -2.27 -19.26 22.74
CA TYR A 64 -0.98 -18.67 22.39
C TYR A 64 -0.65 -18.79 20.88
N VAL A 65 -1.22 -19.79 20.17
CA VAL A 65 -1.03 -19.97 18.72
C VAL A 65 -1.62 -18.80 17.94
N MET A 66 -2.71 -18.20 18.43
CA MET A 66 -3.26 -16.97 17.86
C MET A 66 -2.21 -15.86 17.86
N LEU A 67 -1.52 -15.64 18.98
CA LEU A 67 -0.46 -14.61 19.06
C LEU A 67 0.70 -14.91 18.11
N SER A 68 1.09 -16.18 17.99
CA SER A 68 2.13 -16.63 17.03
C SER A 68 1.77 -16.26 15.60
N LEU A 69 0.52 -16.49 15.19
CA LEU A 69 0.02 -16.13 13.86
C LEU A 69 0.06 -14.61 13.63
N PHE A 70 -0.40 -13.82 14.61
CA PHE A 70 -0.40 -12.36 14.47
C PHE A 70 1.00 -11.77 14.40
N ILE A 71 1.95 -12.26 15.21
CA ILE A 71 3.36 -11.84 15.14
C ILE A 71 3.97 -12.17 13.79
N PHE A 72 3.70 -13.36 13.28
CA PHE A 72 4.20 -13.78 11.96
C PHE A 72 3.59 -12.94 10.84
N MET A 73 2.26 -12.71 10.85
CA MET A 73 1.58 -11.85 9.88
C MET A 73 2.13 -10.42 9.86
N VAL A 74 2.31 -9.81 11.04
CA VAL A 74 2.89 -8.47 11.17
C VAL A 74 4.31 -8.42 10.62
N SER A 75 5.11 -9.45 10.87
CA SER A 75 6.48 -9.55 10.35
C SER A 75 6.49 -9.60 8.82
N ILE A 76 5.59 -10.35 8.20
CA ILE A 76 5.44 -10.40 6.73
C ILE A 76 5.02 -9.03 6.19
N ILE A 77 4.01 -8.39 6.78
CA ILE A 77 3.55 -7.05 6.37
C ILE A 77 4.70 -6.04 6.47
N THR A 78 5.48 -6.11 7.57
CA THR A 78 6.65 -5.26 7.77
C THR A 78 7.71 -5.47 6.69
N ILE A 79 7.97 -6.71 6.25
CA ILE A 79 8.90 -7.01 5.16
C ILE A 79 8.38 -6.42 3.84
N ILE A 80 7.13 -6.70 3.51
CA ILE A 80 6.50 -6.25 2.27
C ILE A 80 6.57 -4.73 2.15
N GLU A 81 6.09 -4.04 3.18
CA GLU A 81 6.07 -2.57 3.17
C GLU A 81 7.46 -1.97 3.24
N GLY A 82 8.34 -2.59 4.01
CA GLY A 82 9.72 -2.17 4.18
C GLY A 82 10.52 -2.19 2.88
N ILE A 83 10.26 -3.11 1.94
CA ILE A 83 10.95 -3.17 0.63
C ILE A 83 10.78 -1.87 -0.15
N TYR A 84 9.58 -1.27 -0.15
CA TYR A 84 9.37 0.00 -0.88
C TYR A 84 9.85 1.20 -0.12
N LYS A 85 9.53 1.26 1.18
CA LYS A 85 9.95 2.37 2.03
C LYS A 85 11.46 2.48 2.07
N SER A 86 12.18 1.35 2.10
CA SER A 86 13.62 1.35 2.08
C SER A 86 14.19 1.97 0.80
N GLN A 87 13.58 1.71 -0.36
CA GLN A 87 14.02 2.32 -1.62
C GLN A 87 13.95 3.85 -1.57
N GLY A 88 12.83 4.41 -1.11
CA GLY A 88 12.65 5.86 -0.99
C GLY A 88 13.49 6.50 0.12
N ILE A 89 13.52 5.88 1.30
CA ILE A 89 14.13 6.47 2.50
C ILE A 89 15.65 6.23 2.54
N LEU A 90 16.12 5.04 2.15
CA LEU A 90 17.55 4.72 2.20
C LEU A 90 18.29 5.17 0.94
N PHE A 91 17.71 4.98 -0.24
CA PHE A 91 18.49 5.07 -1.48
C PHE A 91 18.15 6.27 -2.38
N GLU A 92 16.90 6.77 -2.38
CA GLU A 92 16.43 7.79 -3.33
C GLU A 92 16.02 9.11 -2.64
N CYS A 93 16.49 9.35 -1.42
CA CYS A 93 16.17 10.56 -0.69
C CYS A 93 16.90 11.78 -1.28
N LYS A 94 16.19 12.90 -1.46
CA LYS A 94 16.70 14.14 -2.07
C LYS A 94 17.74 14.86 -1.21
N ASP A 95 17.81 14.57 0.08
CA ASP A 95 18.75 15.15 1.05
C ASP A 95 20.11 14.42 1.10
N ASN A 96 20.33 13.41 0.25
CA ASN A 96 21.57 12.64 0.22
C ASN A 96 22.80 13.52 0.05
N ASP A 97 22.76 14.45 -0.91
CA ASP A 97 23.90 15.28 -1.25
C ASP A 97 24.27 16.22 -0.10
N LEU A 98 23.25 16.75 0.60
CA LEU A 98 23.44 17.58 1.79
C LEU A 98 24.01 16.77 2.96
N LEU A 99 23.47 15.57 3.24
CA LEU A 99 23.94 14.76 4.37
C LEU A 99 25.35 14.22 4.16
N PHE A 100 25.73 13.91 2.90
CA PHE A 100 27.09 13.43 2.59
C PHE A 100 28.15 14.53 2.59
N SER A 101 27.76 15.81 2.46
CA SER A 101 28.66 16.94 2.60
C SER A 101 28.98 17.30 4.06
N LEU A 102 28.16 16.82 5.03
CA LEU A 102 28.36 17.06 6.45
C LEU A 102 29.44 16.13 7.04
N PRO A 103 30.18 16.57 8.07
CA PRO A 103 31.22 15.76 8.74
C PRO A 103 30.59 14.71 9.68
N ILE A 104 29.77 13.82 9.12
CA ILE A 104 29.02 12.76 9.81
C ILE A 104 29.43 11.41 9.23
N LYS A 105 29.63 10.39 10.09
CA LYS A 105 29.95 9.04 9.63
C LYS A 105 28.78 8.44 8.84
N ARG A 106 29.07 7.78 7.73
CA ARG A 106 28.06 7.15 6.84
C ARG A 106 27.18 6.14 7.57
N SER A 107 27.75 5.37 8.50
CA SER A 107 27.00 4.45 9.37
C SER A 107 25.97 5.17 10.27
N GLN A 108 26.27 6.40 10.70
CA GLN A 108 25.33 7.22 11.51
C GLN A 108 24.15 7.69 10.65
N ILE A 109 24.40 8.08 9.40
CA ILE A 109 23.33 8.45 8.45
C ILE A 109 22.43 7.23 8.18
N LEU A 110 23.03 6.06 7.90
CA LEU A 110 22.31 4.82 7.69
C LEU A 110 21.49 4.43 8.93
N PHE A 111 22.08 4.52 10.14
CA PHE A 111 21.38 4.26 11.40
C PHE A 111 20.11 5.11 11.54
N VAL A 112 20.23 6.42 11.36
CA VAL A 112 19.09 7.35 11.49
C VAL A 112 17.98 7.03 10.50
N ARG A 113 18.34 6.67 9.27
CA ARG A 113 17.36 6.32 8.23
C ARG A 113 16.65 4.98 8.49
N ILE A 114 17.38 3.97 8.98
CA ILE A 114 16.78 2.69 9.36
C ILE A 114 15.90 2.87 10.59
N PHE A 115 16.36 3.64 11.57
CA PHE A 115 15.56 3.96 12.74
C PHE A 115 14.25 4.67 12.36
N LYS A 116 14.30 5.60 11.40
CA LYS A 116 13.09 6.20 10.80
C LYS A 116 12.17 5.16 10.17
N LEU A 117 12.72 4.17 9.44
CA LEU A 117 11.92 3.07 8.89
C LEU A 117 11.24 2.27 9.99
N ILE A 118 11.96 1.89 11.05
CA ILE A 118 11.42 1.15 12.19
C ILE A 118 10.29 1.93 12.87
N LEU A 119 10.44 3.24 13.06
CA LEU A 119 9.38 4.09 13.63
C LEU A 119 8.08 4.04 12.82
N PHE A 120 8.17 4.02 11.50
CA PHE A 120 6.99 3.87 10.65
C PHE A 120 6.35 2.48 10.76
N GLN A 121 7.15 1.44 11.02
CA GLN A 121 6.65 0.08 11.19
C GLN A 121 5.90 -0.12 12.51
N TYR A 122 6.24 0.64 13.57
CA TYR A 122 5.50 0.55 14.83
C TYR A 122 4.02 0.85 14.71
N ILE A 123 3.61 1.71 13.77
CA ILE A 123 2.19 2.03 13.55
C ILE A 123 1.43 0.76 13.15
N TYR A 124 1.98 -0.02 12.21
CA TYR A 124 1.37 -1.29 11.78
C TYR A 124 1.46 -2.36 12.86
N ASN A 125 2.60 -2.46 13.53
CA ASN A 125 2.77 -3.41 14.63
C ASN A 125 1.74 -3.19 15.72
N LEU A 126 1.55 -1.96 16.17
CA LEU A 126 0.55 -1.63 17.19
C LEU A 126 -0.88 -1.92 16.68
N MET A 127 -1.17 -1.61 15.41
CA MET A 127 -2.49 -1.81 14.84
C MET A 127 -2.93 -3.29 14.82
N PHE A 128 -1.97 -4.22 14.62
CA PHE A 128 -2.24 -5.65 14.59
C PHE A 128 -2.07 -6.32 15.95
N LEU A 129 -1.02 -5.99 16.69
CA LEU A 129 -0.69 -6.69 17.94
C LEU A 129 -1.55 -6.25 19.11
N LEU A 130 -1.93 -4.96 19.22
CA LEU A 130 -2.77 -4.49 20.33
C LEU A 130 -4.12 -5.21 20.39
N PRO A 131 -4.90 -5.33 19.30
CA PRO A 131 -6.14 -6.11 19.32
C PRO A 131 -5.91 -7.57 19.68
N ALA A 132 -4.86 -8.21 19.15
CA ALA A 132 -4.54 -9.60 19.46
C ALA A 132 -4.18 -9.78 20.94
N PHE A 133 -3.41 -8.87 21.54
CA PHE A 133 -3.11 -8.89 22.98
C PHE A 133 -4.38 -8.70 23.83
N ILE A 134 -5.27 -7.77 23.46
CA ILE A 134 -6.54 -7.54 24.17
C ILE A 134 -7.39 -8.81 24.16
N ILE A 135 -7.52 -9.48 23.02
CA ILE A 135 -8.29 -10.72 22.92
C ILE A 135 -7.63 -11.87 23.72
N TYR A 136 -6.30 -11.96 23.70
CA TYR A 136 -5.58 -12.94 24.52
C TYR A 136 -5.82 -12.71 26.02
N ILE A 137 -5.74 -11.45 26.47
CA ILE A 137 -6.03 -11.08 27.87
C ILE A 137 -7.46 -11.44 28.25
N TYR A 138 -8.42 -11.24 27.34
CA TYR A 138 -9.81 -11.58 27.57
C TYR A 138 -10.03 -13.08 27.81
N PHE A 139 -9.32 -13.95 27.09
CA PHE A 139 -9.47 -15.40 27.24
C PHE A 139 -8.64 -16.02 28.39
N GLU A 140 -7.38 -15.61 28.54
CA GLU A 140 -6.41 -16.32 29.38
C GLU A 140 -6.13 -15.64 30.74
N HIS A 141 -6.54 -14.37 30.92
CA HIS A 141 -6.26 -13.58 32.14
C HIS A 141 -4.79 -13.71 32.61
N PRO A 142 -3.79 -13.38 31.76
CA PRO A 142 -2.41 -13.71 31.98
C PRO A 142 -1.77 -12.94 33.14
N SER A 143 -0.65 -13.48 33.67
CA SER A 143 0.15 -12.86 34.73
C SER A 143 0.82 -11.54 34.29
N ILE A 144 1.35 -10.77 35.26
CA ILE A 144 2.04 -9.48 35.00
C ILE A 144 3.22 -9.64 34.04
N SER A 145 3.90 -10.79 34.05
CA SER A 145 5.01 -11.09 33.12
C SER A 145 4.60 -10.98 31.64
N PHE A 146 3.39 -11.36 31.29
CA PHE A 146 2.87 -11.24 29.94
C PHE A 146 2.90 -9.79 29.44
N TYR A 147 2.45 -8.82 30.23
CA TYR A 147 2.40 -7.41 29.82
C TYR A 147 3.79 -6.85 29.55
N ILE A 148 4.77 -7.20 30.41
CA ILE A 148 6.16 -6.75 30.26
C ILE A 148 6.76 -7.36 29.00
N ILE A 149 6.59 -8.67 28.80
CA ILE A 149 7.14 -9.37 27.63
C ILE A 149 6.49 -8.88 26.36
N SER A 150 5.17 -8.70 26.32
CA SER A 150 4.43 -8.19 25.16
C SER A 150 4.87 -6.78 24.78
N PHE A 151 5.14 -5.92 25.76
CA PHE A 151 5.68 -4.57 25.51
C PHE A 151 7.08 -4.64 24.88
N ILE A 152 7.98 -5.47 25.43
CA ILE A 152 9.34 -5.65 24.87
C ILE A 152 9.25 -6.25 23.46
N MET A 153 8.39 -7.23 23.24
CA MET A 153 8.18 -7.84 21.92
C MET A 153 7.68 -6.84 20.89
N THR A 154 6.75 -5.97 21.24
CA THR A 154 6.29 -4.91 20.35
C THR A 154 7.45 -4.02 19.85
N ILE A 155 8.47 -3.81 20.69
CA ILE A 155 9.67 -3.05 20.32
C ILE A 155 10.61 -3.88 19.43
N LEU A 156 10.76 -5.19 19.68
CA LEU A 156 11.75 -6.03 19.00
C LEU A 156 11.26 -6.56 17.64
N ILE A 157 9.97 -6.89 17.51
CA ILE A 157 9.38 -7.53 16.32
C ILE A 157 9.74 -6.82 15.00
N PRO A 158 9.68 -5.49 14.85
CA PRO A 158 9.94 -4.84 13.55
C PRO A 158 11.42 -4.80 13.16
N ILE A 159 12.36 -5.11 14.05
CA ILE A 159 13.79 -4.91 13.81
C ILE A 159 14.30 -5.84 12.69
N ILE A 160 14.15 -7.16 12.85
CA ILE A 160 14.61 -8.14 11.85
C ILE A 160 13.88 -7.96 10.51
N PRO A 161 12.54 -7.88 10.47
CA PRO A 161 11.83 -7.66 9.22
C PRO A 161 12.26 -6.39 8.48
N THR A 162 12.58 -5.31 9.21
CA THR A 162 13.08 -4.07 8.59
C THR A 162 14.49 -4.25 8.02
N VAL A 163 15.37 -5.01 8.67
CA VAL A 163 16.69 -5.34 8.13
C VAL A 163 16.55 -6.18 6.86
N ILE A 164 15.74 -7.25 6.90
CA ILE A 164 15.48 -8.12 5.73
C ILE A 164 14.90 -7.30 4.57
N SER A 165 13.89 -6.47 4.83
CA SER A 165 13.28 -5.63 3.80
C SER A 165 14.25 -4.61 3.21
N SER A 166 15.17 -4.08 4.01
CA SER A 166 16.21 -3.15 3.55
C SER A 166 17.22 -3.85 2.63
N ILE A 167 17.59 -5.10 2.94
CA ILE A 167 18.44 -5.92 2.09
C ILE A 167 17.72 -6.26 0.78
N LEU A 168 16.47 -6.71 0.84
CA LEU A 168 15.68 -6.99 -0.35
C LEU A 168 15.48 -5.74 -1.22
N GLY A 169 15.20 -4.60 -0.62
CA GLY A 169 15.12 -3.31 -1.31
C GLY A 169 16.43 -2.93 -2.02
N TYR A 170 17.58 -3.21 -1.39
CA TYR A 170 18.89 -3.05 -2.02
C TYR A 170 19.09 -4.02 -3.20
N LEU A 171 18.76 -5.30 -3.04
CA LEU A 171 18.86 -6.29 -4.12
C LEU A 171 18.00 -5.89 -5.32
N VAL A 172 16.75 -5.46 -5.09
CA VAL A 172 15.89 -4.93 -6.15
C VAL A 172 16.55 -3.77 -6.88
N LYS A 173 17.15 -2.82 -6.15
CA LYS A 173 17.86 -1.68 -6.74
C LYS A 173 19.09 -2.13 -7.55
N LEU A 174 19.86 -3.06 -7.03
CA LEU A 174 21.06 -3.59 -7.69
C LEU A 174 20.71 -4.33 -8.99
N LEU A 175 19.74 -5.21 -8.96
CA LEU A 175 19.28 -5.95 -10.13
C LEU A 175 18.68 -5.01 -11.18
N SER A 176 17.81 -4.08 -10.76
CA SER A 176 17.20 -3.11 -11.67
C SER A 176 18.21 -2.19 -12.35
N SER A 177 19.37 -1.93 -11.71
CA SER A 177 20.42 -1.05 -12.25
C SER A 177 21.05 -1.58 -13.56
N LYS A 178 20.99 -2.88 -13.80
CA LYS A 178 21.51 -3.54 -15.02
C LYS A 178 20.63 -3.31 -16.24
N PHE A 179 19.37 -2.91 -16.08
CA PHE A 179 18.43 -2.77 -17.18
C PHE A 179 18.36 -1.34 -17.73
N LYS A 180 17.96 -1.19 -19.00
CA LYS A 180 17.82 0.11 -19.65
C LYS A 180 16.75 0.99 -18.97
N SER A 181 15.63 0.37 -18.59
CA SER A 181 14.51 1.02 -17.86
C SER A 181 14.55 0.64 -16.39
N LYS A 182 15.57 1.14 -15.67
CA LYS A 182 15.85 0.78 -14.27
C LYS A 182 14.64 0.86 -13.35
N LYS A 183 13.87 1.95 -13.43
CA LYS A 183 12.73 2.21 -12.55
C LYS A 183 11.56 1.27 -12.81
N ILE A 184 11.29 0.95 -14.08
CA ILE A 184 10.25 -0.03 -14.45
C ILE A 184 10.67 -1.42 -13.95
N MET A 185 11.93 -1.81 -14.15
CA MET A 185 12.43 -3.11 -13.67
C MET A 185 12.41 -3.20 -12.15
N GLN A 186 12.70 -2.10 -11.44
CA GLN A 186 12.59 -2.01 -9.98
C GLN A 186 11.15 -2.27 -9.53
N THR A 187 10.15 -1.69 -10.21
CA THR A 187 8.73 -1.94 -9.91
C THR A 187 8.34 -3.39 -10.18
N ILE A 188 8.76 -3.96 -11.32
CA ILE A 188 8.47 -5.36 -11.68
C ILE A 188 9.07 -6.32 -10.65
N LEU A 189 10.34 -6.15 -10.29
CA LEU A 189 11.01 -6.98 -9.29
C LEU A 189 10.34 -6.88 -7.92
N SER A 190 9.98 -5.67 -7.49
CA SER A 190 9.23 -5.46 -6.24
C SER A 190 7.87 -6.14 -6.29
N SER A 191 7.16 -6.07 -7.42
CA SER A 191 5.86 -6.72 -7.61
C SER A 191 5.97 -8.24 -7.58
N ILE A 192 7.01 -8.83 -8.17
CA ILE A 192 7.27 -10.27 -8.14
C ILE A 192 7.53 -10.75 -6.71
N ILE A 193 8.36 -10.02 -5.95
CA ILE A 193 8.64 -10.37 -4.55
C ILE A 193 7.36 -10.29 -3.73
N PHE A 194 6.59 -9.20 -3.91
CA PHE A 194 5.31 -9.03 -3.23
C PHE A 194 4.33 -10.17 -3.53
N MET A 195 4.15 -10.49 -4.83
CA MET A 195 3.29 -11.59 -5.25
C MET A 195 3.77 -12.95 -4.72
N GLY A 196 5.09 -13.17 -4.68
CA GLY A 196 5.65 -14.38 -4.08
C GLY A 196 5.31 -14.51 -2.60
N ILE A 197 5.49 -13.45 -1.82
CA ILE A 197 5.13 -13.42 -0.39
C ILE A 197 3.62 -13.56 -0.21
N PHE A 198 2.82 -12.87 -1.04
CA PHE A 198 1.35 -12.98 -1.02
C PHE A 198 0.88 -14.40 -1.31
N PHE A 199 1.47 -15.08 -2.31
CA PHE A 199 1.15 -16.47 -2.66
C PHE A 199 1.51 -17.44 -1.54
N LEU A 200 2.66 -17.24 -0.88
CA LEU A 200 3.04 -18.01 0.31
C LEU A 200 2.04 -17.80 1.46
N SER A 201 1.56 -16.55 1.64
CA SER A 201 0.56 -16.23 2.66
C SER A 201 -0.82 -16.84 2.35
N PHE A 202 -1.18 -16.99 1.08
CA PHE A 202 -2.46 -17.60 0.67
C PHE A 202 -2.54 -19.11 0.99
N ASN A 203 -1.42 -19.81 0.92
CA ASN A 203 -1.36 -21.21 1.33
C ASN A 203 -1.57 -21.39 2.84
N LEU A 204 -1.36 -20.34 3.66
CA LEU A 204 -1.66 -20.34 5.08
C LEU A 204 -3.18 -20.39 5.37
N ASN A 205 -4.05 -19.96 4.45
CA ASN A 205 -5.50 -20.05 4.63
C ASN A 205 -6.01 -21.51 4.75
N ASN A 206 -5.41 -22.46 4.04
CA ASN A 206 -5.71 -23.87 4.22
C ASN A 206 -5.31 -24.39 5.63
N PHE A 207 -4.40 -23.69 6.30
CA PHE A 207 -4.04 -23.95 7.69
C PHE A 207 -5.05 -23.34 8.66
N ILE A 208 -5.65 -22.18 8.35
CA ILE A 208 -6.61 -21.49 9.24
C ILE A 208 -7.90 -22.29 9.38
N ILE A 209 -8.40 -22.91 8.31
CA ILE A 209 -9.63 -23.72 8.32
C ILE A 209 -9.49 -24.95 9.23
N ASN A 210 -8.27 -25.47 9.40
CA ASN A 210 -7.96 -26.59 10.28
C ASN A 210 -7.11 -26.19 11.49
N ILE A 211 -7.19 -24.95 11.95
CA ILE A 211 -6.36 -24.40 13.03
C ILE A 211 -6.51 -25.24 14.31
N ALA A 212 -7.72 -25.55 14.72
CA ALA A 212 -7.96 -26.29 15.95
C ALA A 212 -7.34 -27.70 15.92
N SER A 213 -7.45 -28.42 14.80
CA SER A 213 -6.91 -29.78 14.65
C SER A 213 -5.39 -29.83 14.43
N ARG A 214 -4.74 -28.73 14.04
CA ARG A 214 -3.31 -28.67 13.72
C ARG A 214 -2.54 -27.55 14.44
N ALA A 215 -3.10 -27.00 15.50
CA ALA A 215 -2.58 -25.81 16.17
C ALA A 215 -1.13 -25.98 16.64
N SER A 216 -0.78 -27.11 17.25
CA SER A 216 0.60 -27.39 17.68
C SER A 216 1.56 -27.48 16.50
N SER A 217 1.19 -28.19 15.44
CA SER A 217 2.03 -28.33 14.24
C SER A 217 2.24 -26.99 13.50
N ILE A 218 1.24 -26.10 13.51
CA ILE A 218 1.34 -24.75 12.98
C ILE A 218 2.32 -23.92 13.81
N ASN A 219 2.19 -23.95 15.11
CA ASN A 219 3.12 -23.25 16.01
C ASN A 219 4.57 -23.72 15.80
N ASP A 220 4.80 -25.03 15.72
CA ASP A 220 6.11 -25.60 15.46
C ASP A 220 6.70 -25.19 14.10
N MET A 221 5.86 -25.11 13.07
CA MET A 221 6.27 -24.61 11.76
C MET A 221 6.66 -23.13 11.83
N LEU A 222 5.83 -22.29 12.45
CA LEU A 222 6.11 -20.85 12.60
C LEU A 222 7.38 -20.60 13.40
N THR A 223 7.61 -21.36 14.46
CA THR A 223 8.81 -21.25 15.31
C THR A 223 10.08 -21.65 14.57
N ARG A 224 10.01 -22.66 13.69
CA ARG A 224 11.13 -23.07 12.82
C ARG A 224 11.46 -22.00 11.77
N ILE A 225 10.44 -21.35 11.19
CA ILE A 225 10.64 -20.31 10.17
C ILE A 225 11.14 -19.01 10.79
N TYR A 226 10.56 -18.62 11.93
CA TYR A 226 10.84 -17.34 12.57
C TYR A 226 10.95 -17.50 14.10
N TYR A 227 12.18 -17.70 14.56
CA TYR A 227 12.50 -17.96 15.98
C TYR A 227 11.84 -16.99 16.99
N PRO A 228 11.71 -15.65 16.72
CA PRO A 228 11.05 -14.75 17.65
C PRO A 228 9.61 -15.14 18.02
N VAL A 229 8.88 -15.84 17.15
CA VAL A 229 7.53 -16.35 17.44
C VAL A 229 7.58 -17.41 18.56
N GLY A 230 8.46 -18.42 18.41
CA GLY A 230 8.59 -19.46 19.41
C GLY A 230 9.19 -18.99 20.73
N ALA A 231 10.16 -18.08 20.66
CA ALA A 231 10.71 -17.47 21.86
C ALA A 231 9.62 -16.72 22.67
N TYR A 232 8.71 -16.04 21.97
CA TYR A 232 7.61 -15.31 22.62
C TYR A 232 6.62 -16.26 23.32
N THR A 233 6.23 -17.35 22.67
CA THR A 233 5.29 -18.32 23.27
C THR A 233 5.87 -18.96 24.52
N ILE A 234 7.17 -19.32 24.52
CA ILE A 234 7.86 -19.86 25.69
C ILE A 234 7.91 -18.81 26.82
N LEU A 235 8.25 -17.55 26.50
CA LEU A 235 8.38 -16.48 27.49
C LEU A 235 7.04 -16.07 28.12
N ILE A 236 5.92 -16.26 27.42
CA ILE A 236 4.58 -16.03 27.99
C ILE A 236 4.26 -17.09 29.05
N ASP A 237 4.55 -18.35 28.76
CA ASP A 237 4.24 -19.46 29.67
C ASP A 237 5.17 -19.44 30.88
N LYS A 238 6.47 -19.43 30.64
CA LYS A 238 7.50 -19.35 31.71
C LYS A 238 8.61 -18.41 31.28
N PHE A 239 8.93 -17.44 32.13
CA PHE A 239 10.07 -16.56 31.88
C PHE A 239 11.38 -17.32 31.96
N ASP A 240 12.02 -17.53 30.83
CA ASP A 240 13.37 -18.12 30.72
C ASP A 240 14.37 -17.06 30.26
N ILE A 241 15.33 -16.74 31.11
CA ILE A 241 16.36 -15.71 30.82
C ILE A 241 17.22 -16.09 29.61
N MET A 242 17.47 -17.39 29.37
CA MET A 242 18.26 -17.83 28.22
C MET A 242 17.52 -17.63 26.89
N VAL A 243 16.21 -17.93 26.89
CA VAL A 243 15.35 -17.67 25.71
C VAL A 243 15.26 -16.17 25.45
N PHE A 244 15.11 -15.36 26.49
CA PHE A 244 15.05 -13.91 26.40
C PHE A 244 16.37 -13.32 25.86
N LEU A 245 17.53 -13.75 26.37
CA LEU A 245 18.83 -13.31 25.87
C LEU A 245 19.06 -13.72 24.42
N LYS A 246 18.71 -14.95 24.03
CA LYS A 246 18.77 -15.40 22.64
C LYS A 246 17.89 -14.53 21.74
N LEU A 247 16.67 -14.19 22.17
CA LEU A 247 15.76 -13.31 21.44
C LEU A 247 16.38 -11.92 21.21
N LEU A 248 16.99 -11.33 22.24
CA LEU A 248 17.68 -10.04 22.15
C LEU A 248 18.85 -10.11 21.16
N LEU A 249 19.69 -11.15 21.29
CA LEU A 249 20.86 -11.31 20.40
C LEU A 249 20.45 -11.47 18.94
N ILE A 250 19.44 -12.29 18.65
CA ILE A 250 18.94 -12.52 17.29
C ILE A 250 18.39 -11.24 16.68
N ASN A 251 17.79 -10.32 17.44
CA ASN A 251 17.30 -9.04 16.94
C ASN A 251 18.41 -8.00 16.80
N ILE A 252 19.30 -7.88 17.80
CA ILE A 252 20.28 -6.79 17.89
C ILE A 252 21.51 -7.06 17.01
N ILE A 253 22.00 -8.30 16.96
CA ILE A 253 23.23 -8.62 16.20
C ILE A 253 23.07 -8.35 14.70
N PRO A 254 22.02 -8.86 13.99
CA PRO A 254 21.83 -8.56 12.58
C PRO A 254 21.65 -7.08 12.30
N PHE A 255 20.98 -6.36 13.21
CA PHE A 255 20.78 -4.92 13.11
C PHE A 255 22.12 -4.14 13.16
N ILE A 256 22.96 -4.45 14.15
CA ILE A 256 24.29 -3.84 14.28
C ILE A 256 25.17 -4.20 13.07
N LEU A 257 25.22 -5.47 12.68
CA LEU A 257 25.98 -5.93 11.51
C LEU A 257 25.52 -5.20 10.24
N PHE A 258 24.22 -5.06 10.04
CA PHE A 258 23.68 -4.35 8.88
C PHE A 258 24.11 -2.87 8.86
N ILE A 259 24.11 -2.19 10.01
CA ILE A 259 24.56 -0.79 10.10
C ILE A 259 26.07 -0.66 9.83
N LEU A 260 26.88 -1.54 10.40
CA LEU A 260 28.34 -1.49 10.25
C LEU A 260 28.76 -1.82 8.82
N LEU A 261 28.30 -2.95 8.29
CA LEU A 261 28.64 -3.40 6.93
C LEU A 261 27.96 -2.52 5.88
N GLY A 262 26.67 -2.24 6.04
CA GLY A 262 25.92 -1.37 5.15
C GLY A 262 26.51 0.05 5.11
N GLY A 263 26.87 0.60 6.26
CA GLY A 263 27.47 1.95 6.35
C GLY A 263 28.79 2.08 5.57
N LYS A 264 29.59 1.02 5.51
CA LYS A 264 30.84 1.00 4.73
C LYS A 264 30.60 1.15 3.22
N TYR A 265 29.55 0.50 2.70
CA TYR A 265 29.24 0.46 1.28
C TYR A 265 28.15 1.47 0.86
N TYR A 266 27.47 2.12 1.81
CA TYR A 266 26.28 2.94 1.60
C TYR A 266 26.47 4.06 0.56
N PHE A 267 27.60 4.77 0.64
CA PHE A 267 27.94 5.84 -0.29
C PHE A 267 28.15 5.31 -1.72
N LYS A 268 28.95 4.24 -1.86
CA LYS A 268 29.23 3.61 -3.15
C LYS A 268 27.96 3.10 -3.84
N ILE A 269 27.00 2.62 -3.06
CA ILE A 269 25.70 2.17 -3.55
C ILE A 269 24.89 3.34 -4.13
N ILE A 270 24.88 4.48 -3.45
CA ILE A 270 24.13 5.67 -3.88
C ILE A 270 24.80 6.33 -5.08
N GLU A 271 26.12 6.53 -5.07
CA GLU A 271 26.85 7.14 -6.18
C GLU A 271 26.86 6.28 -7.44
N GLY A 272 27.11 4.99 -7.33
CA GLY A 272 27.10 4.08 -8.47
C GLY A 272 25.77 4.05 -9.21
N SER A 273 24.66 4.39 -8.54
CA SER A 273 23.36 4.56 -9.19
C SER A 273 23.23 5.87 -9.98
N LYS A 274 23.95 6.94 -9.61
CA LYS A 274 23.97 8.25 -10.31
C LYS A 274 24.84 8.22 -11.56
N GLU A 275 26.06 7.66 -11.49
CA GLU A 275 26.99 7.61 -12.63
C GLU A 275 26.45 6.85 -13.84
N SER A 276 25.67 5.81 -13.60
CA SER A 276 25.06 5.03 -14.68
C SER A 276 24.01 5.79 -15.48
N ILE A 277 23.47 6.90 -14.97
CA ILE A 277 22.53 7.78 -15.67
C ILE A 277 23.27 8.68 -16.66
N VAL A 278 24.45 9.18 -16.29
CA VAL A 278 25.24 10.12 -17.10
C VAL A 278 25.85 9.44 -18.35
N ARG A 279 26.30 8.18 -18.24
CA ARG A 279 26.93 7.46 -19.37
C ARG A 279 26.03 7.14 -20.58
N LYS A 280 24.70 7.20 -20.43
CA LYS A 280 23.71 6.85 -21.49
C LYS A 280 23.13 8.03 -22.26
N SER A 281 23.51 9.26 -21.94
CA SER A 281 23.02 10.47 -22.61
C SER A 281 23.78 10.86 -23.88
N LYS A 282 24.78 10.07 -24.35
CA LYS A 282 25.49 10.39 -25.59
C LYS A 282 24.66 10.03 -26.82
N ASN A 283 24.34 11.08 -27.57
CA ASN A 283 23.93 11.11 -28.99
C ASN A 283 22.61 10.42 -29.37
N LYS A 284 21.46 10.90 -28.86
CA LYS A 284 20.23 10.87 -29.66
C LYS A 284 19.93 12.30 -30.11
N LYS A 285 19.95 12.55 -31.45
CA LYS A 285 19.31 13.72 -32.01
C LYS A 285 17.86 13.70 -31.55
N GLU A 286 17.49 14.65 -30.68
CA GLU A 286 16.11 14.79 -30.23
C GLU A 286 15.29 15.30 -31.39
N VAL A 287 14.51 14.43 -32.00
CA VAL A 287 13.52 14.84 -33.00
C VAL A 287 12.31 15.38 -32.25
N TYR A 288 12.21 16.70 -32.19
CA TYR A 288 11.06 17.38 -31.59
C TYR A 288 9.83 17.20 -32.50
N LYS A 289 8.92 16.31 -32.12
CA LYS A 289 7.61 16.18 -32.76
C LYS A 289 6.67 17.23 -32.18
N LYS A 290 6.04 18.03 -33.04
CA LYS A 290 5.02 18.99 -32.64
C LYS A 290 3.75 18.22 -32.23
N ASN A 291 3.47 18.18 -30.94
CA ASN A 291 2.26 17.58 -30.39
C ASN A 291 1.30 18.68 -29.90
N GLY A 292 0.00 18.44 -29.98
CA GLY A 292 -0.98 19.32 -29.33
C GLY A 292 -0.80 19.35 -27.79
N PRO A 293 -1.28 20.39 -27.08
CA PRO A 293 -1.00 20.63 -25.67
C PRO A 293 -1.44 19.48 -24.77
N ILE A 294 -2.64 18.94 -24.96
CA ILE A 294 -3.16 17.83 -24.15
C ILE A 294 -2.27 16.57 -24.31
N LYS A 295 -1.90 16.23 -25.56
CA LYS A 295 -1.05 15.05 -25.82
C LYS A 295 0.35 15.22 -25.23
N ALA A 296 0.93 16.42 -25.35
CA ALA A 296 2.25 16.72 -24.77
C ALA A 296 2.24 16.59 -23.23
N LEU A 297 1.20 17.12 -22.59
CA LEU A 297 1.00 17.02 -21.14
C LEU A 297 0.74 15.57 -20.70
N THR A 298 -0.08 14.82 -21.43
CA THR A 298 -0.32 13.39 -21.16
C THR A 298 0.99 12.59 -21.23
N ILE A 299 1.83 12.82 -22.24
CA ILE A 299 3.16 12.19 -22.35
C ILE A 299 4.07 12.61 -21.18
N LYS A 300 4.01 13.87 -20.73
CA LYS A 300 4.73 14.35 -19.54
C LYS A 300 4.30 13.57 -18.29
N GLU A 301 2.98 13.41 -18.08
CA GLU A 301 2.46 12.65 -16.92
C GLU A 301 2.84 11.17 -16.99
N LEU A 302 2.76 10.52 -18.15
CA LEU A 302 3.23 9.15 -18.35
C LEU A 302 4.73 9.00 -18.05
N LYS A 303 5.57 9.92 -18.54
CA LYS A 303 7.01 9.91 -18.23
C LYS A 303 7.25 10.06 -16.73
N ARG A 304 6.50 10.92 -16.05
CA ARG A 304 6.57 11.08 -14.59
C ARG A 304 6.15 9.80 -13.88
N TYR A 305 5.04 9.20 -14.27
CA TYR A 305 4.55 7.94 -13.75
C TYR A 305 5.62 6.84 -13.83
N PHE A 306 6.17 6.61 -15.01
CA PHE A 306 7.25 5.62 -15.21
C PHE A 306 8.61 6.03 -14.61
N SER A 307 8.73 7.25 -14.12
CA SER A 307 9.94 7.71 -13.43
C SER A 307 9.93 7.47 -11.93
N SER A 308 8.80 7.11 -11.33
CA SER A 308 8.66 6.89 -9.89
C SER A 308 8.26 5.44 -9.61
N PRO A 309 9.20 4.57 -9.14
CA PRO A 309 8.89 3.16 -8.85
C PRO A 309 7.79 2.99 -7.82
N ILE A 310 7.77 3.83 -6.78
CA ILE A 310 6.76 3.74 -5.72
C ILE A 310 5.37 4.12 -6.24
N TYR A 311 5.29 5.08 -7.17
CA TYR A 311 4.03 5.48 -7.78
C TYR A 311 3.48 4.37 -8.68
N MET A 312 4.31 3.82 -9.55
CA MET A 312 3.95 2.66 -10.37
C MET A 312 3.50 1.49 -9.50
N PHE A 313 4.30 1.15 -8.48
CA PHE A 313 4.00 -0.02 -7.65
C PHE A 313 2.66 0.13 -6.91
N ASN A 314 2.41 1.29 -6.31
CA ASN A 314 1.18 1.52 -5.55
C ASN A 314 -0.09 1.40 -6.41
N THR A 315 0.02 1.72 -7.69
CA THR A 315 -1.11 1.71 -8.64
C THR A 315 -1.20 0.39 -9.42
N ILE A 316 -0.08 -0.15 -9.91
CA ILE A 316 -0.05 -1.43 -10.65
C ILE A 316 -0.51 -2.59 -9.77
N PHE A 317 -0.32 -2.52 -8.46
CA PHE A 317 -0.73 -3.58 -7.54
C PHE A 317 -2.23 -3.91 -7.65
N GLY A 318 -3.11 -2.91 -7.63
CA GLY A 318 -4.56 -3.13 -7.82
C GLY A 318 -4.89 -3.77 -9.17
N LEU A 319 -4.17 -3.38 -10.23
CA LEU A 319 -4.34 -3.92 -11.57
C LEU A 319 -3.83 -5.37 -11.72
N LEU A 320 -2.70 -5.68 -11.08
CA LEU A 320 -2.20 -7.06 -11.03
C LEU A 320 -3.13 -7.96 -10.22
N LEU A 321 -3.69 -7.43 -9.14
CA LEU A 321 -4.60 -8.16 -8.29
C LEU A 321 -5.88 -8.57 -9.06
N VAL A 322 -6.45 -7.70 -9.90
CA VAL A 322 -7.61 -8.07 -10.73
C VAL A 322 -7.27 -9.19 -11.70
N LEU A 323 -6.10 -9.15 -12.34
CA LEU A 323 -5.67 -10.24 -13.24
C LEU A 323 -5.52 -11.56 -12.48
N VAL A 324 -4.86 -11.56 -11.34
CA VAL A 324 -4.66 -12.78 -10.52
C VAL A 324 -5.97 -13.31 -10.00
N LEU A 325 -6.85 -12.46 -9.47
CA LEU A 325 -8.18 -12.88 -9.01
C LEU A 325 -9.05 -13.40 -10.14
N THR A 326 -8.96 -12.82 -11.34
CA THR A 326 -9.64 -13.33 -12.53
C THR A 326 -9.15 -14.74 -12.88
N ILE A 327 -7.84 -14.95 -12.90
CA ILE A 327 -7.25 -16.28 -13.16
C ILE A 327 -7.68 -17.28 -12.07
N LEU A 328 -7.68 -16.88 -10.81
CA LEU A 328 -8.14 -17.73 -9.70
C LEU A 328 -9.63 -18.07 -9.82
N LEU A 329 -10.48 -17.12 -10.18
CA LEU A 329 -11.90 -17.37 -10.48
C LEU A 329 -12.05 -18.34 -11.65
N CYS A 330 -11.21 -18.24 -12.67
CA CYS A 330 -11.26 -19.15 -13.82
C CYS A 330 -10.84 -20.58 -13.46
N ILE A 331 -9.89 -20.74 -12.51
CA ILE A 331 -9.39 -22.07 -12.10
C ILE A 331 -10.31 -22.71 -11.04
N LYS A 332 -10.79 -21.92 -10.08
CA LYS A 332 -11.48 -22.38 -8.86
C LYS A 332 -12.91 -21.84 -8.73
N GLY A 333 -13.49 -21.26 -9.79
CA GLY A 333 -14.78 -20.56 -9.71
C GLY A 333 -15.90 -21.40 -9.07
N ASN A 334 -16.03 -22.66 -9.44
CA ASN A 334 -17.04 -23.55 -8.87
C ASN A 334 -16.80 -23.82 -7.37
N SER A 335 -15.56 -24.08 -6.96
CA SER A 335 -15.23 -24.31 -5.54
C SER A 335 -15.33 -23.06 -4.68
N ILE A 336 -15.09 -21.87 -5.24
CA ILE A 336 -15.30 -20.59 -4.54
C ILE A 336 -16.80 -20.34 -4.34
N ILE A 337 -17.62 -20.67 -5.33
CA ILE A 337 -19.09 -20.57 -5.25
C ILE A 337 -19.63 -21.57 -4.23
N GLU A 338 -19.18 -22.82 -4.26
CA GLU A 338 -19.54 -23.83 -3.27
C GLU A 338 -19.17 -23.38 -1.85
N MET A 339 -18.01 -22.74 -1.67
CA MET A 339 -17.57 -22.21 -0.39
C MET A 339 -18.38 -21.00 0.08
N LEU A 340 -18.87 -20.15 -0.85
CA LEU A 340 -19.75 -19.02 -0.54
C LEU A 340 -21.18 -19.48 -0.28
N LEU A 341 -21.65 -20.53 -0.95
CA LEU A 341 -23.00 -21.11 -0.78
C LEU A 341 -23.09 -22.05 0.42
N SER A 342 -21.99 -22.66 0.88
CA SER A 342 -21.97 -23.56 2.04
C SER A 342 -22.10 -22.83 3.39
N ASN A 343 -21.97 -21.51 3.43
CA ASN A 343 -22.33 -20.71 4.58
C ASN A 343 -23.86 -20.53 4.59
N GLU A 344 -24.54 -21.41 5.32
CA GLU A 344 -26.02 -21.46 5.47
C GLU A 344 -26.66 -20.15 5.93
N GLU A 345 -25.88 -19.20 6.48
CA GLU A 345 -26.35 -17.88 6.90
C GLU A 345 -26.56 -16.88 5.73
N LEU A 346 -25.96 -17.14 4.55
CA LEU A 346 -26.10 -16.27 3.37
C LEU A 346 -26.79 -17.04 2.25
N ASN A 347 -28.09 -17.17 2.31
CA ASN A 347 -28.96 -17.73 1.25
C ASN A 347 -28.98 -16.87 -0.04
N ILE A 348 -27.81 -16.45 -0.55
CA ILE A 348 -27.73 -15.53 -1.69
C ILE A 348 -27.15 -16.27 -2.89
N ASN A 349 -28.01 -16.64 -3.86
CA ASN A 349 -27.61 -17.21 -5.15
C ASN A 349 -27.01 -16.12 -6.07
N ILE A 350 -25.74 -15.71 -5.80
CA ILE A 350 -25.09 -14.69 -6.60
C ILE A 350 -24.47 -15.29 -7.86
N SER A 351 -24.78 -14.71 -9.01
CA SER A 351 -24.16 -15.12 -10.27
C SER A 351 -22.69 -14.68 -10.38
N ILE A 352 -21.83 -15.55 -10.96
CA ILE A 352 -20.40 -15.28 -11.17
C ILE A 352 -20.13 -13.92 -11.86
N PRO A 353 -20.89 -13.51 -12.89
CA PRO A 353 -20.69 -12.21 -13.52
C PRO A 353 -20.86 -11.01 -12.57
N VAL A 354 -21.71 -11.12 -11.54
CA VAL A 354 -21.91 -10.06 -10.55
C VAL A 354 -20.72 -9.98 -9.59
N ILE A 355 -20.20 -11.11 -9.17
CA ILE A 355 -18.96 -11.16 -8.36
C ILE A 355 -17.82 -10.52 -9.14
N TYR A 356 -17.67 -10.84 -10.41
CA TYR A 356 -16.67 -10.27 -11.28
C TYR A 356 -16.85 -8.76 -11.49
N TYR A 357 -18.09 -8.30 -11.68
CA TYR A 357 -18.44 -6.88 -11.76
C TYR A 357 -17.97 -6.10 -10.53
N VAL A 358 -18.21 -6.62 -9.33
CA VAL A 358 -17.76 -6.02 -8.07
C VAL A 358 -16.23 -6.03 -7.96
N LEU A 359 -15.57 -7.10 -8.43
CA LEU A 359 -14.11 -7.21 -8.44
C LEU A 359 -13.47 -6.15 -9.33
N VAL A 360 -14.01 -5.91 -10.52
CA VAL A 360 -13.55 -4.85 -11.44
C VAL A 360 -13.78 -3.47 -10.84
N LEU A 361 -14.95 -3.22 -10.25
CA LEU A 361 -15.24 -1.99 -9.52
C LEU A 361 -14.19 -1.71 -8.44
N PHE A 362 -13.93 -2.70 -7.58
CA PHE A 362 -12.95 -2.61 -6.51
C PHE A 362 -11.55 -2.26 -7.06
N SER A 363 -11.10 -2.96 -8.08
CA SER A 363 -9.77 -2.77 -8.66
C SER A 363 -9.59 -1.36 -9.25
N CYS A 364 -10.53 -0.89 -10.07
CA CYS A 364 -10.46 0.43 -10.71
C CYS A 364 -10.52 1.57 -9.69
N LEU A 365 -11.36 1.47 -8.66
CA LEU A 365 -11.45 2.50 -7.63
C LEU A 365 -10.22 2.52 -6.71
N MET A 366 -9.65 1.35 -6.37
CA MET A 366 -8.46 1.28 -5.51
C MET A 366 -7.19 1.79 -6.19
N THR A 367 -7.12 1.84 -7.51
CA THR A 367 -5.93 2.27 -8.26
C THR A 367 -5.64 3.77 -8.11
N SER A 368 -6.63 4.63 -7.98
CA SER A 368 -6.57 6.10 -7.71
C SER A 368 -5.27 6.85 -8.07
N ILE A 369 -4.85 6.74 -9.35
CA ILE A 369 -3.57 7.30 -9.84
C ILE A 369 -3.50 8.82 -9.61
N THR A 370 -4.57 9.56 -9.88
CA THR A 370 -4.58 11.02 -9.87
C THR A 370 -4.51 11.65 -8.47
N SER A 371 -4.76 10.88 -7.41
CA SER A 371 -4.73 11.36 -6.02
C SER A 371 -3.38 11.93 -5.57
N SER A 372 -2.31 11.66 -6.33
CA SER A 372 -0.95 12.13 -6.07
C SER A 372 -0.37 12.96 -7.22
N SER A 373 -1.08 13.11 -8.34
CA SER A 373 -0.53 13.62 -9.60
C SER A 373 -0.08 15.09 -9.55
N VAL A 374 -0.79 15.96 -8.85
CA VAL A 374 -0.42 17.38 -8.66
C VAL A 374 0.72 17.50 -7.64
N SER A 375 0.62 16.79 -6.53
CA SER A 375 1.64 16.80 -5.47
C SER A 375 3.01 16.28 -5.94
N LEU A 376 3.04 15.31 -6.86
CA LEU A 376 4.28 14.81 -7.47
C LEU A 376 4.95 15.85 -8.38
N GLU A 377 4.24 16.89 -8.84
CA GLU A 377 4.88 17.99 -9.55
C GLU A 377 5.83 18.79 -8.66
N GLY A 378 5.49 18.94 -7.38
CA GLY A 378 6.30 19.70 -6.45
C GLY A 378 6.65 21.09 -7.03
N LYS A 379 7.91 21.52 -6.86
CA LYS A 379 8.38 22.81 -7.38
C LYS A 379 8.25 22.98 -8.91
N THR A 380 8.16 21.88 -9.68
CA THR A 380 8.04 21.94 -11.15
C THR A 380 6.65 22.40 -11.62
N ILE A 381 5.67 22.53 -10.72
CA ILE A 381 4.34 23.06 -11.06
C ILE A 381 4.43 24.48 -11.61
N ASN A 382 5.39 25.29 -11.15
CA ASN A 382 5.60 26.66 -11.62
C ASN A 382 5.96 26.69 -13.11
N ILE A 383 6.70 25.69 -13.62
CA ILE A 383 7.00 25.54 -15.06
C ILE A 383 5.71 25.27 -15.84
N THR A 384 4.84 24.40 -15.32
CA THR A 384 3.56 24.10 -15.98
C THR A 384 2.65 25.32 -15.99
N LYS A 385 2.64 26.13 -14.94
CA LYS A 385 1.85 27.37 -14.82
C LYS A 385 2.36 28.51 -15.72
N SER A 386 3.66 28.54 -16.02
CA SER A 386 4.25 29.57 -16.92
C SER A 386 4.00 29.30 -18.40
N LEU A 387 3.54 28.12 -18.77
CA LEU A 387 3.22 27.79 -20.16
C LEU A 387 1.88 28.41 -20.56
N PRO A 388 1.71 28.86 -21.84
CA PRO A 388 0.46 29.41 -22.36
C PRO A 388 -0.55 28.29 -22.66
N ILE A 389 -0.95 27.54 -21.61
CA ILE A 389 -1.85 26.39 -21.71
C ILE A 389 -2.99 26.58 -20.70
N SER A 390 -4.23 26.27 -21.13
CA SER A 390 -5.38 26.37 -20.21
C SER A 390 -5.32 25.34 -19.09
N GLU A 391 -5.75 25.71 -17.89
CA GLU A 391 -5.84 24.78 -16.74
C GLU A 391 -6.77 23.61 -17.06
N ARG A 392 -7.78 23.84 -17.91
CA ARG A 392 -8.70 22.78 -18.38
C ARG A 392 -7.94 21.70 -19.16
N ASP A 393 -6.97 22.09 -20.00
CA ASP A 393 -6.17 21.12 -20.75
C ASP A 393 -5.19 20.36 -19.85
N ILE A 394 -4.68 21.02 -18.80
CA ILE A 394 -3.88 20.37 -17.76
C ILE A 394 -4.73 19.29 -17.04
N PHE A 395 -5.95 19.60 -16.65
CA PHE A 395 -6.83 18.64 -15.98
C PHE A 395 -7.26 17.49 -16.90
N LYS A 396 -7.61 17.80 -18.16
CA LYS A 396 -7.92 16.77 -19.16
C LYS A 396 -6.76 15.80 -19.35
N SER A 397 -5.52 16.29 -19.44
CA SER A 397 -4.34 15.43 -19.56
C SER A 397 -4.15 14.52 -18.34
N LYS A 398 -4.44 15.05 -17.14
CA LYS A 398 -4.37 14.29 -15.87
C LYS A 398 -5.52 13.28 -15.70
N ILE A 399 -6.63 13.44 -16.40
CA ILE A 399 -7.72 12.45 -16.44
C ILE A 399 -7.44 11.38 -17.51
N ILE A 400 -6.80 11.74 -18.62
CA ILE A 400 -6.57 10.82 -19.75
C ILE A 400 -5.45 9.80 -19.45
N TYR A 401 -4.34 10.21 -18.81
CA TYR A 401 -3.21 9.27 -18.66
C TYR A 401 -3.50 8.03 -17.81
N PRO A 402 -4.38 8.03 -16.77
CA PRO A 402 -4.78 6.81 -16.08
C PRO A 402 -5.40 5.77 -17.00
N TYR A 403 -6.21 6.16 -17.99
CA TYR A 403 -6.77 5.22 -18.95
C TYR A 403 -5.70 4.45 -19.72
N ILE A 404 -4.62 5.13 -20.12
CA ILE A 404 -3.53 4.48 -20.86
C ILE A 404 -2.83 3.42 -19.99
N ILE A 405 -2.86 3.59 -18.67
CA ILE A 405 -2.23 2.67 -17.72
C ILE A 405 -3.19 1.55 -17.32
N GLU A 406 -4.43 1.88 -16.98
CA GLU A 406 -5.39 0.95 -16.36
C GLU A 406 -6.14 0.08 -17.38
N LEU A 407 -6.61 0.68 -18.49
CA LEU A 407 -7.42 -0.04 -19.48
C LEU A 407 -6.75 -1.32 -20.03
N PRO A 408 -5.46 -1.36 -20.36
CA PRO A 408 -4.86 -2.58 -20.89
C PRO A 408 -4.98 -3.78 -19.93
N PHE A 409 -4.77 -3.54 -18.61
CA PHE A 409 -4.88 -4.60 -17.59
C PHE A 409 -6.32 -5.06 -17.40
N VAL A 410 -7.25 -4.11 -17.35
CA VAL A 410 -8.67 -4.38 -17.15
C VAL A 410 -9.24 -5.12 -18.36
N ILE A 411 -8.97 -4.67 -19.59
CA ILE A 411 -9.42 -5.33 -20.82
C ILE A 411 -8.88 -6.76 -20.91
N ILE A 412 -7.60 -7.00 -20.60
CA ILE A 412 -7.03 -8.35 -20.62
C ILE A 412 -7.76 -9.23 -19.60
N SER A 413 -8.01 -8.74 -18.40
CA SER A 413 -8.73 -9.44 -17.34
C SER A 413 -10.17 -9.76 -17.79
N GLU A 414 -10.89 -8.79 -18.38
CA GLU A 414 -12.26 -8.95 -18.88
C GLU A 414 -12.33 -9.96 -20.03
N LEU A 415 -11.41 -9.90 -20.99
CA LEU A 415 -11.35 -10.86 -22.11
C LEU A 415 -11.14 -12.29 -21.61
N ILE A 416 -10.22 -12.50 -20.66
CA ILE A 416 -10.00 -13.83 -20.06
C ILE A 416 -11.31 -14.34 -19.42
N PHE A 417 -11.98 -13.48 -18.63
CA PHE A 417 -13.22 -13.83 -17.96
C PHE A 417 -14.34 -14.16 -18.95
N PHE A 418 -14.56 -13.33 -19.99
CA PHE A 418 -15.63 -13.50 -20.96
C PHE A 418 -15.48 -14.77 -21.81
N ILE A 419 -14.23 -15.11 -22.18
CA ILE A 419 -13.93 -16.33 -22.97
C ILE A 419 -14.20 -17.58 -22.15
N ILE A 420 -13.76 -17.62 -20.88
CA ILE A 420 -13.86 -18.83 -20.04
C ILE A 420 -15.30 -19.07 -19.59
N PHE A 421 -15.99 -18.02 -19.12
CA PHE A 421 -17.35 -18.15 -18.60
C PHE A 421 -18.46 -18.02 -19.64
N LYS A 422 -18.13 -17.80 -20.94
CA LYS A 422 -19.10 -17.65 -22.05
C LYS A 422 -20.25 -16.68 -21.67
N VAL A 423 -19.91 -15.54 -21.16
CA VAL A 423 -20.83 -14.57 -20.56
C VAL A 423 -21.75 -13.97 -21.64
N ASN A 424 -23.03 -13.69 -21.29
CA ASN A 424 -23.98 -13.03 -22.18
C ASN A 424 -23.49 -11.62 -22.56
N ILE A 425 -23.77 -11.18 -23.80
CA ILE A 425 -23.38 -9.91 -24.36
C ILE A 425 -23.80 -8.72 -23.48
N ILE A 426 -24.93 -8.80 -22.80
CA ILE A 426 -25.43 -7.75 -21.90
C ILE A 426 -24.47 -7.56 -20.71
N TYR A 427 -24.02 -8.65 -20.09
CA TYR A 427 -23.01 -8.56 -19.02
C TYR A 427 -21.68 -8.00 -19.51
N ILE A 428 -21.24 -8.37 -20.72
CA ILE A 428 -20.03 -7.84 -21.34
C ILE A 428 -20.12 -6.32 -21.43
N LEU A 429 -21.22 -5.79 -21.95
CA LEU A 429 -21.45 -4.35 -22.08
C LEU A 429 -21.52 -3.65 -20.72
N LEU A 430 -22.19 -4.26 -19.73
CA LEU A 430 -22.30 -3.69 -18.38
C LEU A 430 -20.97 -3.66 -17.65
N ILE A 431 -20.18 -4.74 -17.70
CA ILE A 431 -18.86 -4.80 -17.05
C ILE A 431 -17.91 -3.81 -17.72
N PHE A 432 -17.88 -3.74 -19.06
CA PHE A 432 -17.03 -2.81 -19.78
C PHE A 432 -17.42 -1.34 -19.54
N SER A 433 -18.72 -1.01 -19.50
CA SER A 433 -19.18 0.34 -19.17
C SER A 433 -18.85 0.72 -17.70
N MET A 434 -18.89 -0.30 -16.81
CA MET A 434 -18.51 -0.14 -15.41
C MET A 434 -17.02 0.18 -15.25
N SER A 435 -16.15 -0.53 -15.94
CA SER A 435 -14.70 -0.29 -15.87
C SER A 435 -14.34 1.12 -16.35
N ILE A 436 -14.90 1.58 -17.47
CA ILE A 436 -14.68 2.94 -17.99
C ILE A 436 -15.19 3.99 -17.00
N SER A 437 -16.41 3.83 -16.48
CA SER A 437 -17.01 4.80 -15.55
C SER A 437 -16.25 4.86 -14.22
N SER A 438 -15.77 3.73 -13.70
CA SER A 438 -14.97 3.66 -12.46
C SER A 438 -13.60 4.30 -12.61
N ILE A 439 -12.90 4.06 -13.72
CA ILE A 439 -11.61 4.72 -14.02
C ILE A 439 -11.81 6.23 -14.11
N THR A 440 -12.89 6.68 -14.75
CA THR A 440 -13.22 8.13 -14.84
C THR A 440 -13.47 8.71 -13.46
N LEU A 441 -14.32 8.05 -12.68
CA LEU A 441 -14.67 8.48 -11.32
C LEU A 441 -13.42 8.59 -10.45
N SER A 442 -12.60 7.54 -10.40
CA SER A 442 -11.35 7.50 -9.63
C SER A 442 -10.39 8.61 -10.06
N SER A 443 -10.29 8.86 -11.39
CA SER A 443 -9.42 9.90 -11.95
C SER A 443 -9.87 11.31 -11.58
N VAL A 444 -11.17 11.60 -11.69
CA VAL A 444 -11.71 12.93 -11.37
C VAL A 444 -11.69 13.18 -9.86
N LEU A 445 -12.15 12.21 -9.08
CA LEU A 445 -12.19 12.28 -7.61
C LEU A 445 -10.79 12.45 -7.02
N GLY A 446 -9.84 11.63 -7.45
CA GLY A 446 -8.45 11.72 -7.00
C GLY A 446 -7.85 13.10 -7.28
N LEU A 447 -8.12 13.68 -8.45
CA LEU A 447 -7.64 15.02 -8.81
C LEU A 447 -8.27 16.11 -7.94
N VAL A 448 -9.58 16.07 -7.72
CA VAL A 448 -10.29 17.01 -6.82
C VAL A 448 -9.70 16.98 -5.41
N ILE A 449 -9.45 15.78 -4.88
CA ILE A 449 -8.87 15.61 -3.55
C ILE A 449 -7.43 16.10 -3.51
N ASN A 450 -6.62 15.82 -4.55
CA ASN A 450 -5.23 16.24 -4.60
C ASN A 450 -5.06 17.75 -4.71
N LEU A 451 -5.97 18.44 -5.39
CA LEU A 451 -6.01 19.91 -5.43
C LEU A 451 -6.37 20.52 -4.07
N LYS A 452 -7.29 19.88 -3.33
CA LYS A 452 -7.71 20.34 -2.00
C LYS A 452 -6.65 20.11 -0.92
N TYR A 453 -5.86 19.03 -1.04
CA TYR A 453 -4.82 18.66 -0.06
C TYR A 453 -3.46 18.42 -0.73
N PRO A 454 -2.88 19.43 -1.43
CA PRO A 454 -1.62 19.26 -2.14
C PRO A 454 -0.44 19.13 -1.17
N LYS A 455 0.48 18.19 -1.43
CA LYS A 455 1.74 18.03 -0.69
C LYS A 455 2.92 18.35 -1.60
N MET A 456 3.27 19.65 -1.72
CA MET A 456 4.27 20.11 -2.69
C MET A 456 5.72 19.99 -2.21
N ASN A 457 5.97 20.02 -0.89
CA ASN A 457 7.30 20.06 -0.27
C ASN A 457 7.76 18.69 0.25
N ALA A 458 7.47 17.60 -0.49
CA ALA A 458 7.88 16.26 -0.09
C ALA A 458 9.35 15.99 -0.42
N LEU A 459 10.06 15.31 0.50
CA LEU A 459 11.46 14.90 0.31
C LEU A 459 11.60 13.72 -0.64
N ASN A 460 10.59 12.87 -0.71
CA ASN A 460 10.57 11.70 -1.60
C ASN A 460 9.16 11.40 -2.11
N ASP A 461 9.08 10.60 -3.17
CA ASP A 461 7.80 10.24 -3.80
C ASP A 461 6.95 9.35 -2.87
N THR A 462 7.57 8.61 -1.94
CA THR A 462 6.86 7.77 -0.96
C THR A 462 5.96 8.60 -0.06
N GLU A 463 6.43 9.78 0.37
CA GLU A 463 5.66 10.71 1.19
C GLU A 463 4.43 11.25 0.46
N VAL A 464 4.54 11.45 -0.87
CA VAL A 464 3.43 11.95 -1.68
C VAL A 464 2.42 10.82 -1.93
N VAL A 465 2.89 9.64 -2.31
CA VAL A 465 2.03 8.55 -2.79
C VAL A 465 1.34 7.81 -1.65
N LYS A 466 2.05 7.59 -0.52
CA LYS A 466 1.53 6.77 0.59
C LYS A 466 1.20 7.54 1.87
N GLN A 467 1.84 8.69 2.09
CA GLN A 467 1.76 9.40 3.36
C GLN A 467 1.13 10.79 3.22
N SER A 468 0.56 11.12 2.06
CA SER A 468 -0.14 12.38 1.89
C SER A 468 -1.59 12.27 2.32
N MET A 469 -2.13 13.39 2.83
CA MET A 469 -3.54 13.49 3.17
C MET A 469 -4.44 13.22 1.96
N SER A 470 -4.00 13.63 0.77
CA SER A 470 -4.74 13.42 -0.47
C SER A 470 -4.87 11.94 -0.84
N SER A 471 -3.80 11.16 -0.74
CA SER A 471 -3.85 9.72 -1.04
C SER A 471 -4.69 8.96 -0.01
N MET A 472 -4.57 9.30 1.30
CA MET A 472 -5.38 8.68 2.33
C MET A 472 -6.88 8.96 2.13
N VAL A 473 -7.27 10.23 1.99
CA VAL A 473 -8.67 10.61 1.80
C VAL A 473 -9.26 9.97 0.53
N ALA A 474 -8.48 9.90 -0.56
CA ALA A 474 -8.94 9.25 -1.79
C ALA A 474 -9.24 7.76 -1.58
N VAL A 475 -8.34 7.03 -0.91
CA VAL A 475 -8.56 5.60 -0.60
C VAL A 475 -9.82 5.41 0.23
N PHE A 476 -10.02 6.23 1.29
CA PHE A 476 -11.21 6.07 2.14
C PHE A 476 -12.52 6.40 1.44
N ILE A 477 -12.55 7.45 0.63
CA ILE A 477 -13.76 7.77 -0.15
C ILE A 477 -14.05 6.64 -1.15
N ASN A 478 -13.01 6.12 -1.82
CA ASN A 478 -13.16 4.99 -2.74
C ASN A 478 -13.67 3.73 -2.04
N ILE A 479 -13.15 3.39 -0.85
CA ILE A 479 -13.66 2.29 -0.02
C ILE A 479 -15.14 2.54 0.34
N GLY A 480 -15.48 3.75 0.75
CA GLY A 480 -16.88 4.12 1.03
C GLY A 480 -17.79 3.92 -0.18
N ILE A 481 -17.37 4.34 -1.37
CA ILE A 481 -18.12 4.12 -2.62
C ILE A 481 -18.28 2.63 -2.90
N ILE A 482 -17.23 1.82 -2.73
CA ILE A 482 -17.28 0.37 -2.93
C ILE A 482 -18.26 -0.28 -1.96
N ILE A 483 -18.18 0.05 -0.67
CA ILE A 483 -19.08 -0.53 0.35
C ILE A 483 -20.54 -0.17 0.05
N ILE A 484 -20.83 1.09 -0.25
CA ILE A 484 -22.19 1.53 -0.61
C ILE A 484 -22.68 0.82 -1.87
N SER A 485 -21.82 0.67 -2.88
CA SER A 485 -22.14 -0.03 -4.13
C SER A 485 -22.45 -1.51 -3.88
N VAL A 486 -21.60 -2.18 -3.09
CA VAL A 486 -21.79 -3.61 -2.75
C VAL A 486 -23.08 -3.80 -1.97
N ILE A 487 -23.29 -3.02 -0.90
CA ILE A 487 -24.54 -3.09 -0.10
C ILE A 487 -25.75 -2.81 -0.99
N GLY A 488 -25.69 -1.79 -1.86
CA GLY A 488 -26.80 -1.45 -2.75
C GLY A 488 -27.13 -2.56 -3.76
N ILE A 489 -26.10 -3.17 -4.35
CA ILE A 489 -26.28 -4.30 -5.29
C ILE A 489 -26.90 -5.51 -4.55
N PHE A 490 -26.40 -5.86 -3.37
CA PHE A 490 -26.92 -7.01 -2.61
C PHE A 490 -28.32 -6.77 -2.07
N ALA A 491 -28.61 -5.57 -1.54
CA ALA A 491 -29.94 -5.26 -1.00
C ALA A 491 -31.05 -5.28 -2.05
N LEU A 492 -30.73 -4.98 -3.30
CA LEU A 492 -31.70 -4.93 -4.41
C LEU A 492 -31.62 -6.15 -5.33
N TYR A 493 -30.73 -7.12 -5.06
CA TYR A 493 -30.47 -8.26 -5.93
C TYR A 493 -31.70 -9.11 -6.20
N ASP A 494 -32.47 -9.39 -5.16
CA ASP A 494 -33.69 -10.21 -5.25
C ASP A 494 -34.94 -9.41 -5.66
N MET A 495 -34.86 -8.08 -5.61
CA MET A 495 -36.00 -7.19 -5.88
C MET A 495 -36.08 -6.75 -7.34
N LEU A 496 -34.95 -6.68 -8.05
CA LEU A 496 -34.86 -6.11 -9.39
C LEU A 496 -34.23 -7.10 -10.38
N ASN A 497 -34.58 -6.92 -11.66
CA ASN A 497 -33.85 -7.61 -12.72
C ASN A 497 -32.36 -7.21 -12.67
N ILE A 498 -31.45 -8.19 -12.65
CA ILE A 498 -30.03 -7.99 -12.47
C ILE A 498 -29.40 -7.05 -13.51
N TYR A 499 -29.84 -7.12 -14.76
CA TYR A 499 -29.34 -6.25 -15.83
C TYR A 499 -29.73 -4.79 -15.59
N LEU A 500 -30.98 -4.57 -15.14
CA LEU A 500 -31.49 -3.26 -14.81
C LEU A 500 -30.76 -2.70 -13.58
N LEU A 501 -30.53 -3.52 -12.56
CA LEU A 501 -29.78 -3.14 -11.35
C LEU A 501 -28.36 -2.67 -11.67
N LEU A 502 -27.60 -3.49 -12.42
CA LEU A 502 -26.23 -3.14 -12.80
C LEU A 502 -26.20 -1.93 -13.74
N GLY A 503 -27.17 -1.79 -14.64
CA GLY A 503 -27.32 -0.61 -15.50
C GLY A 503 -27.57 0.66 -14.72
N MET A 504 -28.49 0.64 -13.75
CA MET A 504 -28.74 1.77 -12.84
C MET A 504 -27.49 2.14 -12.01
N HIS A 505 -26.76 1.13 -11.53
CA HIS A 505 -25.53 1.38 -10.78
C HIS A 505 -24.48 2.10 -11.65
N VAL A 506 -24.27 1.69 -12.90
CA VAL A 506 -23.39 2.39 -13.85
C VAL A 506 -23.84 3.83 -14.07
N LEU A 507 -25.14 4.08 -14.25
CA LEU A 507 -25.68 5.42 -14.43
C LEU A 507 -25.44 6.30 -13.20
N ILE A 508 -25.60 5.78 -11.98
CA ILE A 508 -25.31 6.51 -10.73
C ILE A 508 -23.83 6.92 -10.70
N ILE A 509 -22.91 6.02 -11.05
CA ILE A 509 -21.47 6.33 -11.08
C ILE A 509 -21.16 7.41 -12.11
N ILE A 510 -21.77 7.35 -13.29
CA ILE A 510 -21.62 8.38 -14.33
C ILE A 510 -22.14 9.73 -13.83
N LEU A 511 -23.31 9.77 -13.19
CA LEU A 511 -23.88 11.02 -12.64
C LEU A 511 -22.96 11.64 -11.59
N VAL A 512 -22.49 10.83 -10.64
CA VAL A 512 -21.53 11.29 -9.62
C VAL A 512 -20.25 11.84 -10.28
N THR A 513 -19.77 11.18 -11.32
CA THR A 513 -18.57 11.60 -12.06
C THR A 513 -18.79 12.94 -12.75
N ILE A 514 -19.95 13.16 -13.36
CA ILE A 514 -20.30 14.43 -14.02
C ILE A 514 -20.33 15.58 -13.00
N ILE A 515 -20.93 15.35 -11.83
CA ILE A 515 -21.00 16.35 -10.75
C ILE A 515 -19.57 16.70 -10.28
N LEU A 516 -18.73 15.70 -10.04
CA LEU A 516 -17.33 15.91 -9.63
C LEU A 516 -16.51 16.61 -10.71
N TYR A 517 -16.73 16.27 -11.98
CA TYR A 517 -16.08 16.93 -13.10
C TYR A 517 -16.47 18.41 -13.18
N TYR A 518 -17.74 18.75 -12.97
CA TYR A 518 -18.18 20.14 -12.89
C TYR A 518 -17.52 20.90 -11.72
N ILE A 519 -17.40 20.27 -10.56
CA ILE A 519 -16.68 20.84 -9.40
C ILE A 519 -15.22 21.07 -9.74
N LEU A 520 -14.57 20.10 -10.40
CA LEU A 520 -13.17 20.19 -10.82
C LEU A 520 -12.95 21.38 -11.77
N MET A 521 -13.81 21.55 -12.78
CA MET A 521 -13.65 22.60 -13.79
C MET A 521 -13.96 24.01 -13.27
N ASN A 522 -14.70 24.13 -12.14
CA ASN A 522 -15.03 25.44 -11.55
C ASN A 522 -14.18 25.76 -10.32
N LYS A 523 -14.26 24.93 -9.28
CA LYS A 523 -13.53 25.15 -8.02
C LYS A 523 -12.07 24.70 -8.14
N GLY A 524 -11.80 23.57 -8.81
CA GLY A 524 -10.46 23.03 -8.95
C GLY A 524 -9.49 23.97 -9.66
N ILE A 525 -9.97 24.75 -10.65
CA ILE A 525 -9.14 25.78 -11.33
C ILE A 525 -8.69 26.85 -10.34
N LYS A 526 -9.58 27.31 -9.45
CA LYS A 526 -9.23 28.31 -8.43
C LYS A 526 -8.21 27.76 -7.43
N GLU A 527 -8.42 26.52 -6.99
CA GLU A 527 -7.49 25.82 -6.07
C GLU A 527 -6.12 25.60 -6.74
N TYR A 528 -6.08 25.20 -8.02
CA TYR A 528 -4.83 25.03 -8.77
C TYR A 528 -4.02 26.33 -8.85
N ARG A 529 -4.69 27.45 -9.15
CA ARG A 529 -4.05 28.79 -9.20
C ARG A 529 -3.49 29.23 -7.86
N SER A 530 -4.16 28.91 -6.76
CA SER A 530 -3.74 29.29 -5.40
C SER A 530 -2.55 28.48 -4.86
N ILE A 531 -2.16 27.36 -5.49
CA ILE A 531 -0.98 26.59 -5.08
C ILE A 531 0.28 27.41 -5.34
N ASN A 532 0.93 27.87 -4.30
CA ASN A 532 2.24 28.53 -4.35
C ASN A 532 3.29 27.58 -3.74
N VAL A 533 4.47 27.46 -4.40
CA VAL A 533 5.56 26.56 -3.99
C VAL A 533 6.87 27.34 -3.93
#